data_ae1d52e992fe39a1ee111caf423db585
#
_entry.id   ae1d52e992fe39a1ee111caf423db585
#
_cell.length_a   1.000
_cell.length_b   1.000
_cell.length_c   1.000
_cell.angle_alpha   90.00
_cell.angle_beta   90.00
_cell.angle_gamma   90.00
#
_symmetry.space_group_name_H-M   'P 1'
#
loop_
_entity.id
_entity.type
_entity.pdbx_description
1 polymer ?
#
loop_
_entity_poly.entity_id
_entity_poly.type
_entity_poly.pdbx_seq_one_letter_code
_entity_poly.pdbx_strand_id
1 'polypeptide(L)'
;MKQQATNYYYGDEQVSVVELPYGNGAFSLVLFMPSDKKKTSLDELIADLDADRWNQWMSNLSSYSFDLYLPRFTMESSMDLTDVMRTLGVKDAFKSEADFTNISTEQPLFIGLIKQNTFIKVDESGTEAAAVTIVDMDTSALPPATTLKELRFDHPFGYVLKENSTGAILFAGRVD
;
A
#
# COMPACT_ATOMS: atom_id res chain seq x y z
N MET A 1 -5.53 13.70 -9.15
CA MET A 1 -5.12 14.76 -8.20
C MET A 1 -3.66 15.14 -8.41
N LYS A 2 -3.30 16.41 -8.18
CA LYS A 2 -1.92 16.88 -8.19
C LYS A 2 -1.60 17.44 -6.81
N GLN A 3 -0.49 17.01 -6.23
CA GLN A 3 -0.01 17.52 -4.95
C GLN A 3 1.49 17.78 -5.05
N GLN A 4 1.92 18.96 -4.67
CA GLN A 4 3.32 19.23 -4.39
C GLN A 4 3.56 18.88 -2.94
N ALA A 5 4.42 17.91 -2.67
CA ALA A 5 4.67 17.44 -1.33
C ALA A 5 6.12 16.97 -1.18
N THR A 6 6.62 17.08 0.06
CA THR A 6 7.82 16.39 0.47
C THR A 6 7.38 15.08 1.12
N ASN A 7 7.69 13.98 0.48
CA ASN A 7 7.38 12.62 0.96
C ASN A 7 8.60 11.73 0.83
N TYR A 8 8.46 10.47 1.21
CA TYR A 8 9.54 9.51 1.08
C TYR A 8 9.50 8.87 -0.31
N TYR A 9 10.65 8.84 -0.98
CA TYR A 9 10.82 8.30 -2.33
C TYR A 9 12.04 7.39 -2.40
N TYR A 10 11.89 6.29 -3.11
CA TYR A 10 12.96 5.44 -3.61
C TYR A 10 12.74 5.17 -5.09
N GLY A 11 13.81 5.12 -5.88
CA GLY A 11 13.71 4.77 -7.29
C GLY A 11 15.02 4.23 -7.82
N ASP A 12 14.91 3.17 -8.62
CA ASP A 12 16.00 2.57 -9.38
C ASP A 12 15.59 2.40 -10.86
N GLU A 13 16.33 1.59 -11.62
CA GLU A 13 16.04 1.34 -13.05
C GLU A 13 14.74 0.54 -13.27
N GLN A 14 14.25 -0.16 -12.25
CA GLN A 14 13.10 -1.06 -12.34
C GLN A 14 11.84 -0.48 -11.70
N VAL A 15 11.97 0.18 -10.54
CA VAL A 15 10.84 0.61 -9.73
C VAL A 15 10.95 2.04 -9.23
N SER A 16 9.82 2.71 -9.16
CA SER A 16 9.61 3.97 -8.42
C SER A 16 8.65 3.71 -7.28
N VAL A 17 9.07 4.01 -6.04
CA VAL A 17 8.32 3.78 -4.80
C VAL A 17 8.12 5.10 -4.09
N VAL A 18 6.89 5.36 -3.63
CA VAL A 18 6.53 6.52 -2.82
C VAL A 18 5.84 6.05 -1.56
N GLU A 19 6.21 6.60 -0.44
CA GLU A 19 5.48 6.44 0.82
C GLU A 19 4.79 7.74 1.22
N LEU A 20 3.50 7.65 1.44
CA LEU A 20 2.60 8.72 1.85
C LEU A 20 2.12 8.44 3.28
N PRO A 21 2.73 9.08 4.30
CA PRO A 21 2.28 8.91 5.68
C PRO A 21 0.87 9.48 5.90
N TYR A 22 0.06 8.80 6.71
CA TYR A 22 -1.27 9.26 7.12
C TYR A 22 -1.26 9.89 8.52
N GLY A 23 -1.96 11.01 8.66
CA GLY A 23 -2.23 11.64 9.95
C GLY A 23 -0.96 11.86 10.79
N ASN A 24 -0.87 11.17 11.91
CA ASN A 24 0.28 11.23 12.83
C ASN A 24 1.46 10.32 12.44
N GLY A 25 1.43 9.71 11.26
CA GLY A 25 2.47 8.80 10.79
C GLY A 25 2.35 7.36 11.31
N ALA A 26 1.25 6.98 11.96
CA ALA A 26 1.05 5.59 12.40
C ALA A 26 0.85 4.63 11.22
N PHE A 27 0.27 5.12 10.14
CA PHE A 27 0.03 4.36 8.91
C PHE A 27 0.61 5.07 7.70
N SER A 28 0.95 4.32 6.67
CA SER A 28 1.41 4.86 5.39
C SER A 28 0.81 4.10 4.22
N LEU A 29 0.49 4.84 3.16
CA LEU A 29 0.22 4.28 1.84
C LEU A 29 1.51 4.27 1.04
N VAL A 30 1.99 3.09 0.71
CA VAL A 30 3.13 2.89 -0.19
C VAL A 30 2.58 2.62 -1.59
N LEU A 31 3.05 3.40 -2.56
CA LEU A 31 2.73 3.25 -3.98
C LEU A 31 3.98 2.83 -4.71
N PHE A 32 3.88 1.90 -5.64
CA PHE A 32 5.01 1.48 -6.46
C PHE A 32 4.59 1.20 -7.91
N MET A 33 5.46 1.57 -8.83
CA MET A 33 5.24 1.37 -10.26
C MET A 33 6.55 1.10 -10.99
N PRO A 34 6.52 0.49 -12.20
CA PRO A 34 7.69 0.40 -13.05
C PRO A 34 8.30 1.77 -13.34
N SER A 35 9.61 1.92 -13.19
CA SER A 35 10.31 3.17 -13.56
C SER A 35 10.30 3.41 -15.07
N ASP A 36 10.31 2.34 -15.87
CA ASP A 36 10.17 2.36 -17.31
C ASP A 36 9.19 1.26 -17.76
N LYS A 37 7.95 1.66 -18.07
CA LYS A 37 6.88 0.76 -18.51
C LYS A 37 7.16 -0.01 -19.81
N LYS A 38 8.23 0.34 -20.54
CA LYS A 38 8.67 -0.39 -21.73
C LYS A 38 9.62 -1.53 -21.41
N LYS A 39 10.25 -1.47 -20.24
CA LYS A 39 11.26 -2.46 -19.81
C LYS A 39 10.71 -3.45 -18.80
N THR A 40 9.85 -3.02 -17.92
CA THR A 40 9.30 -3.83 -16.81
C THR A 40 7.81 -3.58 -16.69
N SER A 41 7.03 -4.62 -16.51
CA SER A 41 5.61 -4.55 -16.22
C SER A 41 5.35 -4.56 -14.71
N LEU A 42 4.15 -4.15 -14.29
CA LEU A 42 3.74 -4.28 -12.90
C LEU A 42 3.67 -5.74 -12.45
N ASP A 43 3.23 -6.65 -13.36
CA ASP A 43 3.16 -8.08 -13.06
C ASP A 43 4.54 -8.68 -12.75
N GLU A 44 5.57 -8.30 -13.50
CA GLU A 44 6.95 -8.70 -13.23
C GLU A 44 7.45 -8.16 -11.89
N LEU A 45 7.16 -6.88 -11.57
CA LEU A 45 7.52 -6.32 -10.27
C LEU A 45 6.86 -7.05 -9.10
N ILE A 46 5.57 -7.40 -9.25
CA ILE A 46 4.82 -8.15 -8.22
C ILE A 46 5.34 -9.58 -8.10
N ALA A 47 5.64 -10.25 -9.21
CA ALA A 47 6.15 -11.61 -9.21
C ALA A 47 7.53 -11.71 -8.53
N ASP A 48 8.35 -10.67 -8.67
CA ASP A 48 9.69 -10.59 -8.08
C ASP A 48 9.69 -10.00 -6.65
N LEU A 49 8.53 -9.57 -6.14
CA LEU A 49 8.42 -8.92 -4.84
C LEU A 49 8.41 -9.97 -3.73
N ASP A 50 9.51 -10.05 -3.01
CA ASP A 50 9.65 -10.82 -1.78
C ASP A 50 9.93 -9.91 -0.57
N ALA A 51 10.13 -10.51 0.60
CA ALA A 51 10.40 -9.78 1.83
C ALA A 51 11.72 -8.98 1.78
N ASP A 52 12.75 -9.52 1.14
CA ASP A 52 14.05 -8.88 1.05
C ASP A 52 13.99 -7.65 0.15
N ARG A 53 13.33 -7.77 -0.99
CA ARG A 53 13.13 -6.65 -1.93
C ARG A 53 12.23 -5.56 -1.32
N TRP A 54 11.16 -5.95 -0.64
CA TRP A 54 10.33 -5.02 0.11
C TRP A 54 11.14 -4.25 1.16
N ASN A 55 11.92 -4.94 1.98
CA ASN A 55 12.78 -4.33 2.99
C ASN A 55 13.85 -3.42 2.37
N GLN A 56 14.40 -3.80 1.21
CA GLN A 56 15.31 -2.96 0.45
C GLN A 56 14.63 -1.64 0.05
N TRP A 57 13.42 -1.68 -0.49
CA TRP A 57 12.69 -0.45 -0.84
C TRP A 57 12.47 0.43 0.39
N MET A 58 11.92 -0.14 1.46
CA MET A 58 11.59 0.61 2.68
C MET A 58 12.82 1.23 3.36
N SER A 59 13.95 0.53 3.39
CA SER A 59 15.18 1.04 4.02
C SER A 59 15.92 2.09 3.20
N ASN A 60 15.64 2.17 1.88
CA ASN A 60 16.26 3.17 0.99
C ASN A 60 15.35 4.36 0.67
N LEU A 61 14.15 4.42 1.26
CA LEU A 61 13.30 5.59 1.16
C LEU A 61 14.00 6.81 1.76
N SER A 62 13.99 7.92 1.04
CA SER A 62 14.55 9.19 1.49
C SER A 62 13.57 10.33 1.23
N SER A 63 13.64 11.38 2.04
CA SER A 63 12.81 12.56 1.89
C SER A 63 13.13 13.27 0.57
N TYR A 64 12.12 13.48 -0.25
CA TYR A 64 12.25 14.10 -1.57
C TYR A 64 11.04 14.97 -1.90
N SER A 65 11.29 16.14 -2.49
CA SER A 65 10.23 17.05 -2.95
C SER A 65 9.94 16.80 -4.42
N PHE A 66 8.67 16.53 -4.74
CA PHE A 66 8.21 16.25 -6.10
C PHE A 66 6.75 16.66 -6.30
N ASP A 67 6.38 16.83 -7.57
CA ASP A 67 4.98 16.95 -7.99
C ASP A 67 4.39 15.54 -8.16
N LEU A 68 3.52 15.13 -7.24
CA LEU A 68 2.81 13.86 -7.31
C LEU A 68 1.51 14.00 -8.11
N TYR A 69 1.36 13.15 -9.13
CA TYR A 69 0.13 12.99 -9.89
C TYR A 69 -0.42 11.59 -9.64
N LEU A 70 -1.49 11.48 -8.85
CA LEU A 70 -2.14 10.23 -8.50
C LEU A 70 -3.59 10.25 -8.98
N PRO A 71 -4.10 9.21 -9.67
CA PRO A 71 -5.52 9.12 -9.98
C PRO A 71 -6.35 8.95 -8.70
N ARG A 72 -7.60 9.36 -8.73
CA ARG A 72 -8.59 8.90 -7.75
C ARG A 72 -8.96 7.47 -8.12
N PHE A 73 -9.04 6.61 -7.15
CA PHE A 73 -9.51 5.25 -7.40
C PHE A 73 -10.34 4.71 -6.24
N THR A 74 -11.21 3.80 -6.57
CA THR A 74 -12.00 3.03 -5.60
C THR A 74 -11.89 1.57 -6.01
N MET A 75 -11.52 0.71 -5.07
CA MET A 75 -11.38 -0.72 -5.27
C MET A 75 -12.26 -1.44 -4.27
N GLU A 76 -13.05 -2.37 -4.78
CA GLU A 76 -13.84 -3.31 -4.00
C GLU A 76 -13.42 -4.72 -4.36
N SER A 77 -13.23 -5.56 -3.37
CA SER A 77 -12.89 -6.97 -3.58
C SER A 77 -13.68 -7.85 -2.63
N SER A 78 -14.07 -8.99 -3.13
CA SER A 78 -14.75 -10.03 -2.37
C SER A 78 -14.09 -11.37 -2.67
N MET A 79 -13.40 -11.94 -1.69
CA MET A 79 -12.60 -13.15 -1.85
C MET A 79 -13.12 -14.24 -0.91
N ASP A 80 -13.25 -15.45 -1.45
CA ASP A 80 -13.39 -16.67 -0.64
C ASP A 80 -11.99 -17.13 -0.22
N LEU A 81 -11.74 -17.06 1.08
CA LEU A 81 -10.46 -17.45 1.68
C LEU A 81 -10.46 -18.89 2.22
N THR A 82 -11.54 -19.64 2.05
CA THR A 82 -11.71 -20.97 2.64
C THR A 82 -10.57 -21.92 2.24
N ASP A 83 -10.27 -22.01 0.94
CA ASP A 83 -9.21 -22.89 0.45
C ASP A 83 -7.80 -22.34 0.74
N VAL A 84 -7.66 -21.02 0.75
CA VAL A 84 -6.41 -20.36 1.17
C VAL A 84 -6.09 -20.73 2.62
N MET A 85 -7.06 -20.61 3.52
CA MET A 85 -6.87 -20.95 4.94
C MET A 85 -6.57 -22.43 5.14
N ARG A 86 -7.20 -23.32 4.37
CA ARG A 86 -6.87 -24.76 4.39
C ARG A 86 -5.42 -25.01 3.95
N THR A 87 -4.96 -24.32 2.92
CA THR A 87 -3.58 -24.42 2.42
C THR A 87 -2.57 -23.90 3.44
N LEU A 88 -2.92 -22.85 4.19
CA LEU A 88 -2.13 -22.29 5.28
C LEU A 88 -2.15 -23.16 6.56
N GLY A 89 -2.85 -24.29 6.53
CA GLY A 89 -2.83 -25.29 7.61
C GLY A 89 -4.01 -25.25 8.57
N VAL A 90 -4.98 -24.36 8.38
CA VAL A 90 -6.23 -24.36 9.17
C VAL A 90 -7.12 -25.48 8.63
N LYS A 91 -7.05 -26.67 9.21
CA LYS A 91 -7.78 -27.85 8.71
C LYS A 91 -8.94 -28.27 9.60
N ASP A 92 -8.73 -28.26 10.92
CA ASP A 92 -9.70 -28.85 11.85
C ASP A 92 -10.96 -28.00 12.00
N ALA A 93 -10.85 -26.67 11.86
CA ALA A 93 -11.99 -25.77 11.93
C ALA A 93 -13.06 -26.00 10.84
N PHE A 94 -12.69 -26.65 9.74
CA PHE A 94 -13.60 -26.94 8.60
C PHE A 94 -14.20 -28.35 8.64
N LYS A 95 -13.88 -29.16 9.65
CA LYS A 95 -14.40 -30.51 9.81
C LYS A 95 -15.66 -30.54 10.67
N SER A 96 -16.49 -31.55 10.51
CA SER A 96 -17.67 -31.75 11.33
C SER A 96 -17.36 -31.95 12.81
N GLU A 97 -16.12 -32.37 13.08
CA GLU A 97 -15.58 -32.65 14.43
C GLU A 97 -14.90 -31.41 15.06
N ALA A 98 -15.02 -30.23 14.43
CA ALA A 98 -14.43 -29.02 14.96
C ALA A 98 -14.99 -28.68 16.36
N ASP A 99 -14.12 -28.28 17.26
CA ASP A 99 -14.51 -27.89 18.62
C ASP A 99 -14.77 -26.37 18.70
N PHE A 100 -16.02 -25.97 18.58
CA PHE A 100 -16.54 -24.64 18.82
C PHE A 100 -17.50 -24.59 20.03
N THR A 101 -17.31 -25.45 21.02
CA THR A 101 -18.18 -25.54 22.20
C THR A 101 -18.22 -24.26 23.04
N ASN A 102 -17.18 -23.40 22.92
CA ASN A 102 -17.18 -22.08 23.53
C ASN A 102 -18.16 -21.10 22.85
N ILE A 103 -18.64 -21.41 21.63
CA ILE A 103 -19.64 -20.60 20.91
C ILE A 103 -21.02 -21.19 21.12
N SER A 104 -21.18 -22.53 21.00
CA SER A 104 -22.43 -23.24 21.19
C SER A 104 -22.18 -24.69 21.66
N THR A 105 -22.94 -25.11 22.64
CA THR A 105 -22.98 -26.49 23.10
C THR A 105 -24.19 -27.27 22.57
N GLU A 106 -25.13 -26.63 21.93
CA GLU A 106 -26.38 -27.22 21.48
C GLU A 106 -26.23 -28.02 20.18
N GLN A 107 -25.34 -27.54 19.27
CA GLN A 107 -25.10 -28.19 17.99
C GLN A 107 -23.61 -28.17 17.65
N PRO A 108 -23.08 -29.20 16.98
CA PRO A 108 -21.74 -29.17 16.40
C PRO A 108 -21.64 -28.03 15.36
N LEU A 109 -20.62 -27.20 15.51
CA LEU A 109 -20.34 -26.10 14.59
C LEU A 109 -19.03 -26.35 13.85
N PHE A 110 -18.99 -25.95 12.61
CA PHE A 110 -17.76 -25.90 11.81
C PHE A 110 -17.79 -24.69 10.87
N ILE A 111 -16.62 -24.25 10.39
CA ILE A 111 -16.54 -23.16 9.44
C ILE A 111 -16.91 -23.69 8.04
N GLY A 112 -18.01 -23.21 7.48
CA GLY A 112 -18.41 -23.54 6.11
C GLY A 112 -17.79 -22.65 5.07
N LEU A 113 -17.59 -21.37 5.40
CA LEU A 113 -17.09 -20.35 4.47
C LEU A 113 -16.33 -19.26 5.21
N ILE A 114 -15.17 -18.85 4.69
CA ILE A 114 -14.48 -17.64 5.10
C ILE A 114 -14.48 -16.67 3.92
N LYS A 115 -15.19 -15.56 4.07
CA LYS A 115 -15.28 -14.54 3.05
C LYS A 115 -14.72 -13.21 3.55
N GLN A 116 -13.82 -12.63 2.77
CA GLN A 116 -13.26 -11.29 3.03
C GLN A 116 -13.78 -10.31 1.99
N ASN A 117 -14.40 -9.23 2.47
CA ASN A 117 -14.74 -8.09 1.64
C ASN A 117 -13.80 -6.94 1.99
N THR A 118 -13.20 -6.34 0.99
CA THR A 118 -12.31 -5.19 1.16
C THR A 118 -12.83 -4.00 0.35
N PHE A 119 -12.65 -2.82 0.91
CA PHE A 119 -12.95 -1.56 0.26
C PHE A 119 -11.79 -0.60 0.52
N ILE A 120 -11.29 0.02 -0.52
CA ILE A 120 -10.33 1.12 -0.43
C ILE A 120 -10.76 2.23 -1.37
N LYS A 121 -10.76 3.46 -0.88
CA LYS A 121 -11.01 4.67 -1.66
C LYS A 121 -9.88 5.65 -1.43
N VAL A 122 -9.30 6.15 -2.50
CA VAL A 122 -8.24 7.16 -2.48
C VAL A 122 -8.71 8.38 -3.26
N ASP A 123 -8.87 9.49 -2.57
CA ASP A 123 -9.21 10.79 -3.14
C ASP A 123 -8.47 11.90 -2.38
N GLU A 124 -8.74 13.15 -2.72
CA GLU A 124 -8.10 14.31 -2.10
C GLU A 124 -8.44 14.49 -0.60
N SER A 125 -9.56 13.95 -0.15
CA SER A 125 -10.00 14.01 1.25
C SER A 125 -9.36 12.88 2.07
N GLY A 126 -9.11 11.73 1.47
CA GLY A 126 -8.49 10.56 2.09
C GLY A 126 -6.98 10.65 2.19
N THR A 127 -6.37 11.57 1.49
CA THR A 127 -4.99 12.04 1.66
C THR A 127 -4.96 13.33 2.48
N GLU A 128 -5.90 13.57 3.36
CA GLU A 128 -5.76 14.51 4.46
C GLU A 128 -4.74 14.00 5.50
N ALA A 129 -3.59 13.57 5.05
CA ALA A 129 -2.38 13.74 5.79
C ALA A 129 -2.05 15.22 5.61
N ALA A 130 -2.24 15.97 6.69
CA ALA A 130 -1.83 17.31 6.87
C ALA A 130 -0.78 17.75 5.85
N ALA A 131 -1.15 18.64 4.95
CA ALA A 131 -0.21 19.58 4.41
C ALA A 131 0.30 20.39 5.61
N VAL A 132 1.25 19.86 6.34
CA VAL A 132 2.15 20.65 7.14
C VAL A 132 2.97 21.38 6.09
N THR A 133 2.48 22.52 5.67
CA THR A 133 3.30 23.54 5.06
C THR A 133 4.30 23.92 6.15
N ILE A 134 5.44 23.26 6.19
CA ILE A 134 6.61 23.81 6.85
C ILE A 134 6.99 25.00 5.95
N VAL A 135 6.49 26.16 6.31
CA VAL A 135 7.04 27.44 5.87
C VAL A 135 8.33 27.58 6.67
N ASP A 136 9.42 27.01 6.16
CA ASP A 136 10.75 27.42 6.54
C ASP A 136 10.89 28.87 6.03
N MET A 137 10.64 29.81 6.92
CA MET A 137 11.05 31.20 6.72
C MET A 137 12.55 31.29 7.00
N ASP A 138 13.36 30.82 6.07
CA ASP A 138 14.74 31.23 5.98
C ASP A 138 14.82 32.43 5.03
N THR A 139 15.11 33.55 5.64
CA THR A 139 15.40 34.81 4.96
C THR A 139 16.68 34.68 4.15
N SER A 140 16.54 35.00 2.88
CA SER A 140 17.53 35.42 1.89
C SER A 140 17.94 34.39 0.84
N ALA A 141 17.63 34.82 -0.38
CA ALA A 141 17.86 34.24 -1.69
C ALA A 141 16.78 33.21 -2.11
N LEU A 142 15.90 33.63 -3.02
CA LEU A 142 15.11 32.72 -3.84
C LEU A 142 16.08 31.70 -4.46
N PRO A 143 15.96 30.38 -4.09
CA PRO A 143 16.70 29.37 -4.82
C PRO A 143 16.23 29.42 -6.28
N PRO A 144 17.11 29.15 -7.25
CA PRO A 144 16.70 29.04 -8.65
C PRO A 144 15.57 28.06 -8.72
N ALA A 145 14.55 28.34 -9.55
CA ALA A 145 13.39 27.48 -9.74
C ALA A 145 13.87 26.06 -10.07
N THR A 146 13.99 25.23 -9.05
CA THR A 146 14.38 23.84 -9.22
C THR A 146 13.16 23.17 -9.82
N THR A 147 13.26 22.73 -11.06
CA THR A 147 12.21 21.94 -11.70
C THR A 147 12.03 20.70 -10.85
N LEU A 148 10.93 20.64 -10.07
CA LEU A 148 10.62 19.49 -9.25
C LEU A 148 10.44 18.27 -10.15
N LYS A 149 10.93 17.12 -9.71
CA LYS A 149 10.68 15.86 -10.39
C LYS A 149 9.17 15.61 -10.39
N GLU A 150 8.60 15.33 -11.56
CA GLU A 150 7.21 14.88 -11.66
C GLU A 150 7.15 13.38 -11.48
N LEU A 151 6.27 12.92 -10.61
CA LEU A 151 5.97 11.52 -10.41
C LEU A 151 4.51 11.27 -10.75
N ARG A 152 4.29 10.57 -11.87
CA ARG A 152 2.96 10.36 -12.45
C ARG A 152 2.57 8.90 -12.37
N PHE A 153 1.54 8.59 -11.59
CA PHE A 153 0.89 7.28 -11.55
C PHE A 153 -0.19 7.23 -12.64
N ASP A 154 0.23 7.21 -13.90
CA ASP A 154 -0.62 7.22 -15.11
C ASP A 154 -0.60 5.89 -15.89
N HIS A 155 -0.05 4.85 -15.28
CA HIS A 155 0.01 3.48 -15.78
C HIS A 155 -0.13 2.51 -14.59
N PRO A 156 -0.29 1.19 -14.83
CA PRO A 156 -0.52 0.24 -13.76
C PRO A 156 0.48 0.37 -12.61
N PHE A 157 -0.04 0.42 -11.38
CA PHE A 157 0.75 0.55 -10.16
C PHE A 157 0.20 -0.31 -9.03
N GLY A 158 1.08 -0.70 -8.12
CA GLY A 158 0.72 -1.38 -6.88
C GLY A 158 0.58 -0.40 -5.72
N TYR A 159 -0.21 -0.81 -4.73
CA TYR A 159 -0.33 -0.09 -3.46
C TYR A 159 -0.28 -1.04 -2.27
N VAL A 160 0.27 -0.57 -1.17
CA VAL A 160 0.30 -1.26 0.12
C VAL A 160 -0.03 -0.26 1.21
N LEU A 161 -1.04 -0.56 2.02
CA LEU A 161 -1.31 0.16 3.26
C LEU A 161 -0.63 -0.60 4.40
N LYS A 162 0.28 0.06 5.11
CA LYS A 162 1.03 -0.54 6.23
C LYS A 162 0.88 0.25 7.51
N GLU A 163 1.02 -0.43 8.63
CA GLU A 163 1.25 0.14 9.95
C GLU A 163 2.76 0.33 10.14
N ASN A 164 3.19 1.51 10.62
CA ASN A 164 4.60 1.90 10.57
C ASN A 164 5.44 1.37 11.74
N SER A 165 4.85 1.07 12.90
CA SER A 165 5.62 0.61 14.06
C SER A 165 6.03 -0.85 13.96
N THR A 166 5.18 -1.68 13.38
CA THR A 166 5.42 -3.12 13.22
C THR A 166 5.78 -3.51 11.78
N GLY A 167 5.49 -2.64 10.81
CA GLY A 167 5.60 -2.94 9.38
C GLY A 167 4.48 -3.85 8.87
N ALA A 168 3.42 -4.08 9.66
CA ALA A 168 2.32 -4.96 9.26
C ALA A 168 1.59 -4.42 8.04
N ILE A 169 1.43 -5.26 7.03
CA ILE A 169 0.65 -4.96 5.83
C ILE A 169 -0.82 -5.19 6.13
N LEU A 170 -1.64 -4.16 5.97
CA LEU A 170 -3.08 -4.20 6.20
C LEU A 170 -3.86 -4.43 4.90
N PHE A 171 -3.44 -3.78 3.82
CA PHE A 171 -4.01 -3.91 2.49
C PHE A 171 -2.90 -3.93 1.46
N ALA A 172 -3.07 -4.72 0.42
CA ALA A 172 -2.26 -4.69 -0.78
C ALA A 172 -3.14 -4.89 -2.01
N GLY A 173 -2.79 -4.24 -3.10
CA GLY A 173 -3.53 -4.37 -4.34
C GLY A 173 -2.84 -3.66 -5.50
N ARG A 174 -3.54 -3.66 -6.65
CA ARG A 174 -3.08 -3.02 -7.89
C ARG A 174 -4.19 -2.19 -8.51
N VAL A 175 -3.80 -1.17 -9.25
CA VAL A 175 -4.66 -0.34 -10.09
C VAL A 175 -4.13 -0.45 -11.51
N ASP A 176 -5.01 -0.82 -12.46
CA ASP A 176 -4.70 -0.99 -13.89
C ASP A 176 -5.13 0.22 -14.71
#